data_7a309da26204214ffa363e41588eaa91
#
_entry.id   7a309da26204214ffa363e41588eaa91
#
_cell.length_a   1.000
_cell.length_b   1.000
_cell.length_c   1.000
_cell.angle_alpha   90.00
_cell.angle_beta   90.00
_cell.angle_gamma   90.00
#
_symmetry.space_group_name_H-M   'P 1'
#
loop_
_entity.id
_entity.type
_entity.pdbx_description
1 polymer ?
#
loop_
_entity_poly.entity_id
_entity_poly.type
_entity_poly.pdbx_seq_one_letter_code
_entity_poly.pdbx_strand_id
1 'polypeptide(L)'
;MECREFGKTGLKPSILGFGMMRLPKNEDGTIDEKWAIETLRNAIDNGLTYVDTAYAYKDSERVTGLCLQDGYREKVTLATKLPVNKVETEEDFNQILDEELSKLQTDHIDVYLLHALNRERWAHVLKKDILAMVERAKAAGKIRHIGFSFHDSLEVFKDILYGYEGWEFCQLQLNYMDVAYQAGLEGMRLAHEKGLAVVVMEPLRGGALAKVSEEIASILPKNPVQSALEFLWNMPEVNVVLSGMNEKSQVEQNMAIAEHAHAEMLSREELDQILAAGKKLCAAAQIPCTGCDYCNVCPQEIPIPKIFSIYNHFLSKGIWHHAVQEYKDLEEINGEKCISCGQCVKACPQQIPIFDNLAKIHKRLT
;
A
#
# COMPACT_ATOMS: atom_id res chain seq x y z
N MET A 1 9.08 16.93 -11.70
CA MET A 1 8.36 16.36 -10.52
C MET A 1 8.94 16.95 -9.24
N GLU A 2 8.11 17.37 -8.28
CA GLU A 2 8.51 17.89 -6.97
C GLU A 2 9.21 16.80 -6.13
N CYS A 3 10.21 17.21 -5.33
CA CYS A 3 10.84 16.38 -4.31
C CYS A 3 10.63 17.04 -2.95
N ARG A 4 10.27 16.28 -1.92
CA ARG A 4 9.99 16.79 -0.56
C ARG A 4 11.00 16.28 0.45
N GLU A 5 11.33 17.14 1.42
CA GLU A 5 12.18 16.72 2.55
C GLU A 5 11.55 15.52 3.26
N PHE A 6 12.30 14.44 3.47
CA PHE A 6 11.79 13.21 4.06
C PHE A 6 11.99 13.22 5.58
N GLY A 7 11.13 13.96 6.26
CA GLY A 7 11.25 14.17 7.70
C GLY A 7 12.60 14.81 8.08
N LYS A 8 13.29 14.20 9.03
CA LYS A 8 14.62 14.63 9.51
C LYS A 8 15.77 13.80 8.96
N THR A 9 15.53 12.98 7.95
CA THR A 9 16.52 12.02 7.42
C THR A 9 17.57 12.64 6.52
N GLY A 10 17.32 13.83 5.98
CA GLY A 10 18.16 14.46 4.95
C GLY A 10 17.91 13.92 3.54
N LEU A 11 17.06 12.91 3.38
CA LEU A 11 16.63 12.44 2.07
C LEU A 11 15.59 13.40 1.46
N LYS A 12 15.53 13.41 0.12
CA LYS A 12 14.60 14.25 -0.62
C LYS A 12 14.00 13.51 -1.82
N PRO A 13 13.17 12.48 -1.58
CA PRO A 13 12.59 11.71 -2.66
C PRO A 13 11.52 12.47 -3.43
N SER A 14 11.20 11.96 -4.64
CA SER A 14 10.06 12.44 -5.44
C SER A 14 8.74 12.18 -4.72
N ILE A 15 7.77 13.09 -4.92
CA ILE A 15 6.42 12.96 -4.34
C ILE A 15 5.64 11.74 -4.84
N LEU A 16 5.98 11.20 -6.02
CA LEU A 16 5.50 9.92 -6.53
C LEU A 16 6.53 8.83 -6.26
N GLY A 17 6.12 7.75 -5.61
CA GLY A 17 6.91 6.55 -5.43
C GLY A 17 6.37 5.38 -6.26
N PHE A 18 7.25 4.50 -6.73
CA PHE A 18 6.89 3.29 -7.46
C PHE A 18 6.73 2.12 -6.50
N GLY A 19 5.49 1.62 -6.36
CA GLY A 19 5.18 0.44 -5.55
C GLY A 19 5.32 -0.86 -6.37
N MET A 20 6.28 -1.70 -5.99
CA MET A 20 6.61 -2.95 -6.70
C MET A 20 5.71 -4.15 -6.34
N MET A 21 4.65 -3.94 -5.56
CA MET A 21 3.73 -5.01 -5.13
C MET A 21 2.87 -5.56 -6.27
N ARG A 22 2.50 -4.73 -7.25
CA ARG A 22 1.49 -5.04 -8.29
C ARG A 22 2.09 -5.12 -9.68
N LEU A 23 3.32 -5.59 -9.81
CA LEU A 23 3.95 -5.79 -11.10
C LEU A 23 3.14 -6.75 -11.99
N PRO A 24 3.09 -6.52 -13.32
CA PRO A 24 2.41 -7.43 -14.23
C PRO A 24 3.06 -8.80 -14.22
N LYS A 25 2.25 -9.82 -14.53
CA LYS A 25 2.68 -11.22 -14.52
C LYS A 25 2.54 -11.83 -15.90
N ASN A 26 3.44 -12.76 -16.20
CA ASN A 26 3.36 -13.66 -17.33
C ASN A 26 2.24 -14.70 -17.13
N GLU A 27 1.92 -15.47 -18.17
CA GLU A 27 0.90 -16.53 -18.12
C GLU A 27 1.20 -17.61 -17.09
N ASP A 28 2.49 -17.89 -16.80
CA ASP A 28 2.94 -18.83 -15.77
C ASP A 28 2.89 -18.28 -14.33
N GLY A 29 2.43 -17.03 -14.15
CA GLY A 29 2.30 -16.36 -12.86
C GLY A 29 3.60 -15.74 -12.34
N THR A 30 4.70 -15.80 -13.06
CA THR A 30 5.96 -15.10 -12.75
C THR A 30 5.82 -13.59 -13.07
N ILE A 31 6.65 -12.74 -12.44
CA ILE A 31 6.67 -11.31 -12.76
C ILE A 31 7.25 -11.13 -14.17
N ASP A 32 6.67 -10.23 -14.97
CA ASP A 32 7.25 -9.77 -16.24
C ASP A 32 8.46 -8.87 -15.94
N GLU A 33 9.65 -9.50 -15.85
CA GLU A 33 10.89 -8.80 -15.53
C GLU A 33 11.28 -7.77 -16.58
N LYS A 34 11.05 -8.07 -17.85
CA LYS A 34 11.37 -7.13 -18.95
C LYS A 34 10.54 -5.87 -18.81
N TRP A 35 9.24 -6.01 -18.62
CA TRP A 35 8.35 -4.89 -18.39
C TRP A 35 8.79 -4.09 -17.16
N ALA A 36 9.10 -4.77 -16.05
CA ALA A 36 9.48 -4.14 -14.79
C ALA A 36 10.77 -3.31 -14.96
N ILE A 37 11.82 -3.89 -15.57
CA ILE A 37 13.11 -3.23 -15.78
C ILE A 37 12.93 -2.01 -16.70
N GLU A 38 12.33 -2.18 -17.88
CA GLU A 38 12.14 -1.09 -18.83
C GLU A 38 11.32 0.05 -18.23
N THR A 39 10.22 -0.29 -17.53
CA THR A 39 9.26 0.69 -17.03
C THR A 39 9.80 1.45 -15.82
N LEU A 40 10.40 0.75 -14.84
CA LEU A 40 10.95 1.41 -13.67
C LEU A 40 12.15 2.29 -14.04
N ARG A 41 13.08 1.80 -14.89
CA ARG A 41 14.22 2.61 -15.36
C ARG A 41 13.78 3.86 -16.11
N ASN A 42 12.77 3.74 -16.98
CA ASN A 42 12.18 4.91 -17.64
C ASN A 42 11.60 5.90 -16.64
N ALA A 43 10.87 5.44 -15.61
CA ALA A 43 10.34 6.33 -14.58
C ALA A 43 11.46 7.04 -13.79
N ILE A 44 12.54 6.32 -13.44
CA ILE A 44 13.70 6.89 -12.75
C ILE A 44 14.41 7.95 -13.63
N ASP A 45 14.63 7.67 -14.90
CA ASP A 45 15.25 8.61 -15.83
C ASP A 45 14.40 9.87 -16.06
N ASN A 46 13.09 9.79 -15.78
CA ASN A 46 12.15 10.93 -15.79
C ASN A 46 11.86 11.50 -14.38
N GLY A 47 12.74 11.24 -13.40
CA GLY A 47 12.78 11.94 -12.11
C GLY A 47 12.01 11.27 -10.96
N LEU A 48 11.58 10.00 -11.10
CA LEU A 48 11.09 9.23 -9.95
C LEU A 48 12.31 8.72 -9.14
N THR A 49 12.28 8.94 -7.81
CA THR A 49 13.41 8.59 -6.95
C THR A 49 13.04 7.77 -5.70
N TYR A 50 11.80 7.31 -5.58
CA TYR A 50 11.39 6.45 -4.47
C TYR A 50 10.84 5.12 -4.98
N VAL A 51 11.44 4.01 -4.55
CA VAL A 51 11.05 2.65 -4.95
C VAL A 51 10.71 1.83 -3.71
N ASP A 52 9.51 1.27 -3.67
CA ASP A 52 8.98 0.53 -2.51
C ASP A 52 8.70 -0.93 -2.85
N THR A 53 9.32 -1.83 -2.12
CA THR A 53 9.08 -3.28 -2.16
C THR A 53 8.87 -3.83 -0.75
N ALA A 54 8.81 -5.15 -0.58
CA ALA A 54 8.78 -5.84 0.71
C ALA A 54 9.13 -7.32 0.56
N TYR A 55 9.71 -7.90 1.61
CA TYR A 55 9.95 -9.34 1.71
C TYR A 55 8.69 -10.17 1.41
N ALA A 56 7.52 -9.70 1.84
CA ALA A 56 6.25 -10.39 1.67
C ALA A 56 5.69 -10.33 0.22
N TYR A 57 6.26 -9.55 -0.68
CA TYR A 57 5.76 -9.39 -2.06
C TYR A 57 6.34 -10.44 -3.02
N LYS A 58 6.38 -11.70 -2.60
CA LYS A 58 6.91 -12.83 -3.39
C LYS A 58 8.29 -12.51 -3.98
N ASP A 59 8.41 -12.48 -5.31
CA ASP A 59 9.65 -12.26 -6.06
C ASP A 59 9.99 -10.78 -6.32
N SER A 60 9.22 -9.85 -5.74
CA SER A 60 9.34 -8.42 -6.01
C SER A 60 10.72 -7.85 -5.65
N GLU A 61 11.33 -8.26 -4.52
CA GLU A 61 12.67 -7.79 -4.12
C GLU A 61 13.74 -8.18 -5.14
N ARG A 62 13.73 -9.43 -5.62
CA ARG A 62 14.68 -9.88 -6.64
C ARG A 62 14.53 -9.10 -7.94
N VAL A 63 13.29 -8.90 -8.40
CA VAL A 63 13.03 -8.13 -9.62
C VAL A 63 13.41 -6.65 -9.42
N THR A 64 13.16 -6.07 -8.23
CA THR A 64 13.62 -4.72 -7.90
C THR A 64 15.14 -4.63 -7.98
N GLY A 65 15.88 -5.62 -7.45
CA GLY A 65 17.34 -5.69 -7.57
C GLY A 65 17.81 -5.67 -9.02
N LEU A 66 17.16 -6.45 -9.91
CA LEU A 66 17.45 -6.42 -11.36
C LEU A 66 17.18 -5.06 -12.00
N CYS A 67 16.10 -4.39 -11.63
CA CYS A 67 15.77 -3.06 -12.14
C CYS A 67 16.82 -2.02 -11.76
N LEU A 68 17.41 -2.14 -10.57
CA LEU A 68 18.33 -1.17 -9.99
C LEU A 68 19.81 -1.41 -10.32
N GLN A 69 20.14 -2.37 -11.17
CA GLN A 69 21.49 -2.54 -11.69
C GLN A 69 21.93 -1.38 -12.61
N ASP A 70 23.17 -1.40 -13.05
CA ASP A 70 23.75 -0.47 -14.04
C ASP A 70 23.67 1.00 -13.60
N GLY A 71 23.88 1.29 -12.30
CA GLY A 71 23.91 2.63 -11.73
C GLY A 71 22.53 3.23 -11.43
N TYR A 72 21.45 2.43 -11.44
CA TYR A 72 20.13 2.89 -11.05
C TYR A 72 19.90 2.88 -9.53
N ARG A 73 20.65 2.04 -8.79
CA ARG A 73 20.55 1.96 -7.31
C ARG A 73 20.85 3.29 -6.64
N GLU A 74 21.83 4.01 -7.11
CA GLU A 74 22.29 5.30 -6.56
C GLU A 74 21.33 6.46 -6.88
N LYS A 75 20.42 6.27 -7.84
CA LYS A 75 19.44 7.29 -8.24
C LYS A 75 18.18 7.29 -7.36
N VAL A 76 18.00 6.28 -6.49
CA VAL A 76 16.75 6.09 -5.78
C VAL A 76 16.91 5.94 -4.26
N THR A 77 15.88 6.33 -3.54
CA THR A 77 15.64 5.93 -2.15
C THR A 77 14.90 4.59 -2.18
N LEU A 78 15.58 3.52 -1.76
CA LEU A 78 15.06 2.16 -1.77
C LEU A 78 14.42 1.81 -0.44
N ALA A 79 13.15 1.38 -0.49
CA ALA A 79 12.38 0.91 0.64
C ALA A 79 12.09 -0.59 0.55
N THR A 80 12.34 -1.34 1.62
CA THR A 80 11.80 -2.69 1.84
C THR A 80 11.33 -2.88 3.28
N LYS A 81 10.73 -4.05 3.59
CA LYS A 81 9.95 -4.22 4.82
C LYS A 81 10.17 -5.58 5.46
N LEU A 82 10.57 -5.57 6.73
CA LEU A 82 10.75 -6.73 7.60
C LEU A 82 9.40 -7.40 7.94
N PRO A 83 9.19 -8.67 7.65
CA PRO A 83 8.03 -9.43 8.13
C PRO A 83 8.20 -9.78 9.61
N VAL A 84 7.85 -8.84 10.51
CA VAL A 84 8.13 -8.93 11.96
C VAL A 84 7.64 -10.23 12.61
N ASN A 85 6.57 -10.81 12.10
CA ASN A 85 6.01 -12.08 12.58
C ASN A 85 6.86 -13.33 12.29
N LYS A 86 7.93 -13.18 11.49
CA LYS A 86 8.91 -14.26 11.22
C LYS A 86 10.15 -14.16 12.06
N VAL A 87 10.30 -13.12 12.89
CA VAL A 87 11.47 -12.87 13.71
C VAL A 87 11.19 -13.35 15.14
N GLU A 88 11.77 -14.48 15.52
CA GLU A 88 11.73 -15.01 16.89
C GLU A 88 13.05 -14.76 17.63
N THR A 89 14.15 -14.69 16.89
CA THR A 89 15.52 -14.49 17.37
C THR A 89 16.27 -13.45 16.55
N GLU A 90 17.42 -12.99 17.06
CA GLU A 90 18.32 -12.11 16.29
C GLU A 90 18.90 -12.79 15.04
N GLU A 91 19.07 -14.12 15.09
CA GLU A 91 19.54 -14.89 13.92
C GLU A 91 18.51 -14.85 12.81
N ASP A 92 17.20 -15.02 13.12
CA ASP A 92 16.11 -14.88 12.13
C ASP A 92 16.11 -13.49 11.49
N PHE A 93 16.27 -12.44 12.31
CA PHE A 93 16.35 -11.07 11.82
C PHE A 93 17.52 -10.89 10.83
N ASN A 94 18.73 -11.32 11.24
CA ASN A 94 19.91 -11.18 10.39
C ASN A 94 19.79 -11.98 9.11
N GLN A 95 19.25 -13.20 9.17
CA GLN A 95 19.01 -14.04 7.98
C GLN A 95 18.05 -13.37 7.01
N ILE A 96 16.93 -12.82 7.50
CA ILE A 96 15.96 -12.12 6.66
C ILE A 96 16.59 -10.88 6.02
N LEU A 97 17.29 -10.05 6.78
CA LEU A 97 17.94 -8.85 6.25
C LEU A 97 19.01 -9.18 5.20
N ASP A 98 19.82 -10.21 5.45
CA ASP A 98 20.85 -10.63 4.48
C ASP A 98 20.23 -11.22 3.20
N GLU A 99 19.09 -11.92 3.31
CA GLU A 99 18.30 -12.37 2.18
C GLU A 99 17.71 -11.20 1.38
N GLU A 100 17.16 -10.18 2.03
CA GLU A 100 16.65 -8.94 1.40
C GLU A 100 17.76 -8.21 0.65
N LEU A 101 18.91 -7.99 1.29
CA LEU A 101 20.09 -7.35 0.67
C LEU A 101 20.58 -8.13 -0.56
N SER A 102 20.64 -9.46 -0.44
CA SER A 102 21.02 -10.35 -1.55
C SER A 102 20.05 -10.27 -2.72
N LYS A 103 18.75 -10.32 -2.48
CA LYS A 103 17.72 -10.20 -3.53
C LYS A 103 17.72 -8.83 -4.18
N LEU A 104 17.89 -7.78 -3.40
CA LEU A 104 17.94 -6.40 -3.85
C LEU A 104 19.29 -6.03 -4.48
N GLN A 105 20.30 -6.91 -4.37
CA GLN A 105 21.65 -6.75 -4.91
C GLN A 105 22.32 -5.43 -4.48
N THR A 106 22.21 -5.12 -3.19
CA THR A 106 22.74 -3.90 -2.56
C THR A 106 23.34 -4.22 -1.21
N ASP A 107 24.26 -3.39 -0.74
CA ASP A 107 24.88 -3.51 0.59
C ASP A 107 24.11 -2.79 1.69
N HIS A 108 23.13 -1.95 1.33
CA HIS A 108 22.30 -1.21 2.28
C HIS A 108 20.89 -0.92 1.76
N ILE A 109 19.97 -0.67 2.71
CA ILE A 109 18.60 -0.22 2.46
C ILE A 109 18.47 1.21 2.98
N ASP A 110 17.95 2.13 2.15
CA ASP A 110 17.82 3.54 2.56
C ASP A 110 16.75 3.71 3.64
N VAL A 111 15.56 3.14 3.43
CA VAL A 111 14.43 3.24 4.38
C VAL A 111 13.84 1.85 4.65
N TYR A 112 13.93 1.40 5.89
CA TYR A 112 13.55 0.05 6.31
C TYR A 112 12.32 0.09 7.23
N LEU A 113 11.28 -0.66 6.87
CA LEU A 113 10.01 -0.63 7.59
C LEU A 113 9.77 -1.91 8.38
N LEU A 114 9.29 -1.79 9.61
CA LEU A 114 8.60 -2.88 10.28
C LEU A 114 7.24 -3.08 9.61
N HIS A 115 7.00 -4.26 8.99
CA HIS A 115 5.91 -4.47 8.03
C HIS A 115 4.54 -4.63 8.70
N ALA A 116 3.60 -3.80 8.27
CA ALA A 116 2.16 -3.91 8.56
C ALA A 116 1.87 -4.01 10.06
N LEU A 117 2.44 -3.09 10.86
CA LEU A 117 2.21 -3.07 12.30
C LEU A 117 0.72 -2.90 12.63
N ASN A 118 0.31 -3.65 13.60
CA ASN A 118 -0.96 -3.62 14.28
C ASN A 118 -0.73 -3.91 15.76
N ARG A 119 -1.75 -3.97 16.60
CA ARG A 119 -1.62 -4.25 18.04
C ARG A 119 -0.84 -5.52 18.34
N GLU A 120 -1.14 -6.62 17.64
CA GLU A 120 -0.49 -7.92 17.86
C GLU A 120 0.99 -7.90 17.46
N ARG A 121 1.28 -7.38 16.27
CA ARG A 121 2.66 -7.28 15.75
C ARG A 121 3.51 -6.30 16.54
N TRP A 122 2.91 -5.21 17.02
CA TRP A 122 3.61 -4.28 17.91
C TRP A 122 4.00 -4.93 19.24
N ALA A 123 3.07 -5.67 19.86
CA ALA A 123 3.36 -6.43 21.06
C ALA A 123 4.48 -7.48 20.83
N HIS A 124 4.51 -8.12 19.65
CA HIS A 124 5.57 -9.05 19.26
C HIS A 124 6.92 -8.32 19.08
N VAL A 125 6.94 -7.17 18.41
CA VAL A 125 8.14 -6.33 18.25
C VAL A 125 8.78 -5.99 19.59
N LEU A 126 7.97 -5.57 20.55
CA LEU A 126 8.43 -5.25 21.92
C LEU A 126 8.92 -6.50 22.68
N LYS A 127 8.15 -7.59 22.59
CA LYS A 127 8.50 -8.86 23.29
C LYS A 127 9.81 -9.47 22.80
N LYS A 128 10.11 -9.32 21.50
CA LYS A 128 11.30 -9.91 20.86
C LYS A 128 12.47 -8.95 20.74
N ASP A 129 12.31 -7.73 21.26
CA ASP A 129 13.34 -6.68 21.20
C ASP A 129 13.82 -6.39 19.75
N ILE A 130 12.89 -6.45 18.79
CA ILE A 130 13.20 -6.27 17.35
C ILE A 130 13.76 -4.87 17.07
N LEU A 131 13.33 -3.85 17.84
CA LEU A 131 13.85 -2.48 17.70
C LEU A 131 15.37 -2.43 17.93
N ALA A 132 15.88 -3.11 18.94
CA ALA A 132 17.31 -3.17 19.21
C ALA A 132 18.09 -3.92 18.09
N MET A 133 17.47 -4.92 17.44
CA MET A 133 18.06 -5.61 16.29
C MET A 133 18.18 -4.65 15.10
N VAL A 134 17.12 -3.90 14.81
CA VAL A 134 17.10 -2.89 13.73
C VAL A 134 18.12 -1.79 13.98
N GLU A 135 18.25 -1.31 15.23
CA GLU A 135 19.26 -0.31 15.60
C GLU A 135 20.70 -0.84 15.39
N ARG A 136 20.96 -2.09 15.72
CA ARG A 136 22.27 -2.72 15.46
C ARG A 136 22.56 -2.81 13.94
N ALA A 137 21.56 -3.15 13.15
CA ALA A 137 21.69 -3.19 11.67
C ALA A 137 21.93 -1.78 11.10
N LYS A 138 21.29 -0.75 11.69
CA LYS A 138 21.53 0.66 11.34
C LYS A 138 22.96 1.08 11.71
N ALA A 139 23.42 0.75 12.91
CA ALA A 139 24.79 1.02 13.33
C ALA A 139 25.84 0.29 12.45
N ALA A 140 25.51 -0.89 11.93
CA ALA A 140 26.33 -1.64 10.97
C ALA A 140 26.29 -1.09 9.53
N GLY A 141 25.46 -0.07 9.25
CA GLY A 141 25.31 0.55 7.93
C GLY A 141 24.47 -0.25 6.92
N LYS A 142 23.86 -1.38 7.33
CA LYS A 142 22.96 -2.17 6.47
C LYS A 142 21.60 -1.49 6.26
N ILE A 143 21.19 -0.65 7.19
CA ILE A 143 19.95 0.15 7.18
C ILE A 143 20.33 1.60 7.46
N ARG A 144 19.74 2.55 6.73
CA ARG A 144 19.99 3.98 6.98
C ARG A 144 18.92 4.61 7.86
N HIS A 145 17.65 4.38 7.56
CA HIS A 145 16.52 4.99 8.27
C HIS A 145 15.47 3.94 8.64
N ILE A 146 14.85 4.12 9.82
CA ILE A 146 13.91 3.18 10.43
C ILE A 146 12.50 3.76 10.43
N GLY A 147 11.54 2.97 9.96
CA GLY A 147 10.12 3.34 10.00
C GLY A 147 9.21 2.12 10.14
N PHE A 148 7.94 2.34 9.98
CA PHE A 148 6.93 1.27 10.02
C PHE A 148 5.82 1.49 9.01
N SER A 149 5.23 0.41 8.50
CA SER A 149 3.94 0.45 7.82
C SER A 149 2.82 -0.02 8.75
N PHE A 150 1.63 0.53 8.57
CA PHE A 150 0.58 0.46 9.59
C PHE A 150 -0.78 0.05 9.03
N HIS A 151 -1.47 -0.84 9.80
CA HIS A 151 -2.83 -1.30 9.47
C HIS A 151 -3.62 -1.64 10.75
N ASP A 152 -4.06 -0.63 11.49
CA ASP A 152 -4.92 -0.80 12.66
C ASP A 152 -5.69 0.51 12.97
N SER A 153 -6.31 0.63 14.13
CA SER A 153 -7.01 1.83 14.59
C SER A 153 -6.05 2.98 14.91
N LEU A 154 -6.56 4.20 14.88
CA LEU A 154 -5.80 5.40 15.28
C LEU A 154 -5.20 5.29 16.70
N GLU A 155 -5.91 4.63 17.64
CA GLU A 155 -5.40 4.38 18.99
C GLU A 155 -4.10 3.57 18.96
N VAL A 156 -4.09 2.46 18.22
CA VAL A 156 -2.90 1.63 18.06
C VAL A 156 -1.80 2.36 17.31
N PHE A 157 -2.16 3.23 16.35
CA PHE A 157 -1.18 4.09 15.70
C PHE A 157 -0.46 5.00 16.69
N LYS A 158 -1.21 5.63 17.61
CA LYS A 158 -0.65 6.46 18.68
C LYS A 158 0.27 5.63 19.61
N ASP A 159 -0.15 4.42 19.98
CA ASP A 159 0.68 3.53 20.82
C ASP A 159 2.03 3.22 20.16
N ILE A 160 2.05 2.97 18.85
CA ILE A 160 3.28 2.69 18.09
C ILE A 160 4.11 3.96 17.92
N LEU A 161 3.47 5.05 17.50
CA LEU A 161 4.13 6.33 17.23
C LEU A 161 4.88 6.87 18.46
N TYR A 162 4.27 6.78 19.62
CA TYR A 162 4.86 7.25 20.88
C TYR A 162 5.61 6.16 21.67
N GLY A 163 5.51 4.90 21.27
CA GLY A 163 6.17 3.77 21.90
C GLY A 163 7.66 3.63 21.57
N TYR A 164 8.16 4.39 20.61
CA TYR A 164 9.57 4.38 20.23
C TYR A 164 10.00 5.74 19.64
N GLU A 165 11.08 6.30 20.18
CA GLU A 165 11.56 7.64 19.77
C GLU A 165 12.40 7.62 18.49
N GLY A 166 12.89 6.45 18.07
CA GLY A 166 13.76 6.30 16.91
C GLY A 166 13.05 6.24 15.55
N TRP A 167 11.71 6.39 15.50
CA TRP A 167 11.00 6.45 14.24
C TRP A 167 11.38 7.69 13.42
N GLU A 168 11.71 7.49 12.15
CA GLU A 168 12.06 8.56 11.21
C GLU A 168 10.99 8.77 10.14
N PHE A 169 10.18 7.75 9.86
CA PHE A 169 9.07 7.82 8.91
C PHE A 169 8.01 6.77 9.21
N CYS A 170 6.83 6.95 8.64
CA CYS A 170 5.77 5.93 8.65
C CYS A 170 5.10 5.82 7.28
N GLN A 171 4.53 4.65 7.00
CA GLN A 171 3.74 4.39 5.81
C GLN A 171 2.34 4.00 6.23
N LEU A 172 1.34 4.77 5.80
CA LEU A 172 -0.05 4.59 6.18
C LEU A 172 -0.99 4.64 4.97
N GLN A 173 -2.15 4.01 5.11
CA GLN A 173 -3.22 4.09 4.11
C GLN A 173 -3.94 5.43 4.21
N LEU A 174 -4.03 6.14 3.09
CA LEU A 174 -4.80 7.38 3.00
C LEU A 174 -5.28 7.62 1.56
N ASN A 175 -6.52 8.03 1.41
CA ASN A 175 -7.12 8.53 0.18
C ASN A 175 -8.38 9.33 0.53
N TYR A 176 -8.99 10.00 -0.42
CA TYR A 176 -10.14 10.89 -0.16
C TYR A 176 -11.42 10.16 0.32
N MET A 177 -11.48 8.84 0.18
CA MET A 177 -12.55 8.01 0.75
C MET A 177 -12.25 7.59 2.19
N ASP A 178 -10.99 7.24 2.49
CA ASP A 178 -10.54 6.65 3.76
C ASP A 178 -9.93 7.69 4.72
N VAL A 179 -10.43 8.93 4.73
CA VAL A 179 -9.88 10.05 5.52
C VAL A 179 -9.90 9.86 7.04
N ALA A 180 -10.80 9.01 7.55
CA ALA A 180 -10.92 8.66 8.97
C ALA A 180 -10.73 7.16 9.21
N TYR A 181 -10.25 6.42 8.23
CA TYR A 181 -10.03 4.98 8.32
C TYR A 181 -8.60 4.69 8.78
N GLN A 182 -8.41 3.72 9.67
CA GLN A 182 -7.12 3.38 10.30
C GLN A 182 -6.48 4.63 10.98
N ALA A 183 -5.24 4.99 10.63
CA ALA A 183 -4.59 6.20 11.12
C ALA A 183 -5.28 7.48 10.58
N GLY A 184 -5.72 7.45 9.32
CA GLY A 184 -6.41 8.54 8.65
C GLY A 184 -5.63 9.86 8.64
N LEU A 185 -6.34 10.97 8.41
CA LEU A 185 -5.74 12.31 8.42
C LEU A 185 -5.18 12.70 9.80
N GLU A 186 -5.79 12.24 10.89
CA GLU A 186 -5.30 12.54 12.24
C GLU A 186 -3.95 11.88 12.48
N GLY A 187 -3.81 10.59 12.18
CA GLY A 187 -2.54 9.88 12.32
C GLY A 187 -1.43 10.47 11.44
N MET A 188 -1.76 10.88 10.20
CA MET A 188 -0.84 11.58 9.32
C MET A 188 -0.30 12.86 9.98
N ARG A 189 -1.18 13.72 10.52
CA ARG A 189 -0.76 14.97 11.19
C ARG A 189 0.10 14.71 12.42
N LEU A 190 -0.29 13.76 13.26
CA LEU A 190 0.49 13.38 14.45
C LEU A 190 1.90 12.89 14.09
N ALA A 191 2.04 12.11 13.03
CA ALA A 191 3.35 11.66 12.54
C ALA A 191 4.20 12.86 12.08
N HIS A 192 3.61 13.74 11.27
CA HIS A 192 4.27 14.96 10.80
C HIS A 192 4.68 15.89 11.94
N GLU A 193 3.80 16.15 12.92
CA GLU A 193 4.08 16.96 14.11
C GLU A 193 5.24 16.39 14.95
N LYS A 194 5.38 15.07 15.02
CA LYS A 194 6.54 14.40 15.63
C LYS A 194 7.81 14.50 14.77
N GLY A 195 7.70 14.98 13.54
CA GLY A 195 8.80 15.17 12.61
C GLY A 195 9.13 13.94 11.77
N LEU A 196 8.21 12.97 11.68
CA LEU A 196 8.35 11.82 10.79
C LEU A 196 7.99 12.21 9.36
N ALA A 197 8.65 11.56 8.40
CA ALA A 197 8.14 11.56 7.03
C ALA A 197 6.90 10.66 6.92
N VAL A 198 5.94 11.07 6.09
CA VAL A 198 4.73 10.32 5.82
C VAL A 198 4.73 9.81 4.38
N VAL A 199 4.70 8.49 4.25
CA VAL A 199 4.51 7.78 2.99
C VAL A 199 3.07 7.28 2.93
N VAL A 200 2.37 7.58 1.84
CA VAL A 200 0.97 7.16 1.66
C VAL A 200 0.88 5.97 0.74
N MET A 201 0.24 4.90 1.20
CA MET A 201 -0.15 3.75 0.39
C MET A 201 -1.66 3.76 0.11
N GLU A 202 -2.09 2.99 -0.88
CA GLU A 202 -3.50 2.86 -1.32
C GLU A 202 -4.14 4.21 -1.76
N PRO A 203 -3.43 5.07 -2.50
CA PRO A 203 -3.98 6.36 -2.94
C PRO A 203 -5.22 6.19 -3.83
N LEU A 204 -5.25 5.10 -4.61
CA LEU A 204 -6.34 4.73 -5.50
C LEU A 204 -7.16 3.53 -4.99
N ARG A 205 -6.94 3.12 -3.73
CA ARG A 205 -7.68 2.01 -3.08
C ARG A 205 -7.73 0.76 -3.95
N GLY A 206 -6.55 0.24 -4.31
CA GLY A 206 -6.43 -0.93 -5.20
C GLY A 206 -6.96 -0.68 -6.62
N GLY A 207 -7.07 0.56 -7.07
CA GLY A 207 -7.62 0.97 -8.37
C GLY A 207 -9.12 1.27 -8.34
N ALA A 208 -9.81 1.08 -7.22
CA ALA A 208 -11.25 1.35 -7.12
C ALA A 208 -11.59 2.84 -7.35
N LEU A 209 -10.71 3.75 -6.91
CA LEU A 209 -10.90 5.19 -7.10
C LEU A 209 -10.51 5.67 -8.51
N ALA A 210 -9.86 4.84 -9.32
CA ALA A 210 -9.58 5.13 -10.72
C ALA A 210 -10.79 4.82 -11.64
N LYS A 211 -11.69 3.93 -11.19
CA LYS A 211 -12.84 3.40 -11.97
C LYS A 211 -14.16 3.66 -11.26
N VAL A 212 -14.39 4.91 -10.86
CA VAL A 212 -15.66 5.33 -10.22
C VAL A 212 -16.81 5.44 -11.24
N SER A 213 -18.06 5.47 -10.75
CA SER A 213 -19.24 5.69 -11.60
C SER A 213 -19.25 7.10 -12.21
N GLU A 214 -19.98 7.30 -13.32
CA GLU A 214 -20.15 8.63 -13.95
C GLU A 214 -20.71 9.64 -12.95
N GLU A 215 -21.62 9.22 -12.09
CA GLU A 215 -22.19 10.05 -11.03
C GLU A 215 -21.09 10.57 -10.06
N ILE A 216 -20.15 9.73 -9.65
CA ILE A 216 -19.03 10.15 -8.81
C ILE A 216 -18.03 10.99 -9.60
N ALA A 217 -17.71 10.57 -10.82
CA ALA A 217 -16.79 11.31 -11.70
C ALA A 217 -17.28 12.74 -11.97
N SER A 218 -18.60 12.96 -12.08
CA SER A 218 -19.18 14.30 -12.29
C SER A 218 -19.08 15.24 -11.07
N ILE A 219 -18.83 14.70 -9.88
CA ILE A 219 -18.59 15.50 -8.66
C ILE A 219 -17.13 15.93 -8.59
N LEU A 220 -16.20 15.08 -9.05
CA LEU A 220 -14.76 15.34 -8.98
C LEU A 220 -14.35 16.52 -9.87
N PRO A 221 -13.42 17.39 -9.42
CA PRO A 221 -12.99 18.56 -10.20
C PRO A 221 -12.18 18.19 -11.44
N LYS A 222 -11.55 17.02 -11.43
CA LYS A 222 -10.69 16.49 -12.50
C LYS A 222 -11.00 15.02 -12.73
N ASN A 223 -10.28 14.36 -13.65
CA ASN A 223 -10.42 12.91 -13.79
C ASN A 223 -10.14 12.19 -12.45
N PRO A 224 -10.71 10.98 -12.22
CA PRO A 224 -10.66 10.32 -10.92
C PRO A 224 -9.25 10.08 -10.39
N VAL A 225 -8.30 9.67 -11.24
CA VAL A 225 -6.90 9.41 -10.85
C VAL A 225 -6.22 10.69 -10.41
N GLN A 226 -6.37 11.75 -11.20
CA GLN A 226 -5.78 13.06 -10.91
C GLN A 226 -6.34 13.65 -9.62
N SER A 227 -7.66 13.61 -9.43
CA SER A 227 -8.30 14.10 -8.19
C SER A 227 -7.81 13.35 -6.96
N ALA A 228 -7.60 12.02 -7.07
CA ALA A 228 -7.11 11.21 -5.95
C ALA A 228 -5.64 11.49 -5.60
N LEU A 229 -4.78 11.63 -6.60
CA LEU A 229 -3.36 11.89 -6.37
C LEU A 229 -3.12 13.32 -5.90
N GLU A 230 -3.75 14.30 -6.53
CA GLU A 230 -3.62 15.71 -6.15
C GLU A 230 -4.22 15.99 -4.76
N PHE A 231 -5.28 15.28 -4.34
CA PHE A 231 -5.79 15.35 -2.97
C PHE A 231 -4.70 15.06 -1.94
N LEU A 232 -3.86 14.06 -2.19
CA LEU A 232 -2.77 13.68 -1.29
C LEU A 232 -1.59 14.64 -1.41
N TRP A 233 -1.18 15.00 -2.62
CA TRP A 233 -0.06 15.92 -2.83
C TRP A 233 -0.36 17.35 -2.41
N ASN A 234 -1.64 17.73 -2.32
CA ASN A 234 -2.07 19.02 -1.77
C ASN A 234 -1.69 19.21 -0.30
N MET A 235 -1.50 18.11 0.45
CA MET A 235 -1.12 18.13 1.85
C MET A 235 0.42 18.20 1.99
N PRO A 236 0.97 19.27 2.59
CA PRO A 236 2.43 19.41 2.77
C PRO A 236 3.01 18.33 3.71
N GLU A 237 2.18 17.73 4.56
CA GLU A 237 2.55 16.64 5.47
C GLU A 237 2.84 15.32 4.75
N VAL A 238 2.35 15.14 3.52
CA VAL A 238 2.56 13.93 2.72
C VAL A 238 3.85 14.07 1.92
N ASN A 239 4.84 13.23 2.20
CA ASN A 239 6.15 13.30 1.55
C ASN A 239 6.20 12.46 0.26
N VAL A 240 5.63 11.25 0.29
CA VAL A 240 5.60 10.33 -0.86
C VAL A 240 4.23 9.68 -0.97
N VAL A 241 3.71 9.59 -2.18
CA VAL A 241 2.51 8.81 -2.52
C VAL A 241 2.92 7.61 -3.36
N LEU A 242 2.70 6.39 -2.84
CA LEU A 242 3.03 5.15 -3.53
C LEU A 242 1.94 4.77 -4.52
N SER A 243 2.29 4.54 -5.76
CA SER A 243 1.40 3.97 -6.75
C SER A 243 1.91 2.62 -7.27
N GLY A 244 1.04 1.60 -7.22
CA GLY A 244 1.28 0.27 -7.80
C GLY A 244 0.79 0.25 -9.25
N MET A 245 1.64 0.70 -10.16
CA MET A 245 1.34 0.81 -11.60
C MET A 245 1.74 -0.48 -12.29
N ASN A 246 0.82 -1.10 -13.02
CA ASN A 246 1.04 -2.36 -13.74
C ASN A 246 0.80 -2.26 -15.26
N GLU A 247 0.57 -1.06 -15.77
CA GLU A 247 0.47 -0.73 -17.18
C GLU A 247 1.30 0.52 -17.48
N LYS A 248 1.95 0.58 -18.66
CA LYS A 248 2.76 1.75 -19.08
C LYS A 248 1.93 3.04 -19.07
N SER A 249 0.69 2.98 -19.53
CA SER A 249 -0.24 4.10 -19.52
C SER A 249 -0.50 4.69 -18.13
N GLN A 250 -0.55 3.84 -17.09
CA GLN A 250 -0.70 4.30 -15.70
C GLN A 250 0.56 5.03 -15.22
N VAL A 251 1.75 4.53 -15.58
CA VAL A 251 3.01 5.19 -15.25
C VAL A 251 3.10 6.55 -15.91
N GLU A 252 2.85 6.62 -17.21
CA GLU A 252 2.85 7.86 -17.98
C GLU A 252 1.85 8.88 -17.42
N GLN A 253 0.62 8.44 -17.13
CA GLN A 253 -0.42 9.30 -16.56
C GLN A 253 -0.01 9.84 -15.18
N ASN A 254 0.43 8.97 -14.28
CA ASN A 254 0.78 9.37 -12.91
C ASN A 254 2.01 10.27 -12.88
N MET A 255 3.01 9.99 -13.73
CA MET A 255 4.18 10.85 -13.90
C MET A 255 3.80 12.24 -14.42
N ALA A 256 2.95 12.31 -15.43
CA ALA A 256 2.47 13.59 -16.00
C ALA A 256 1.68 14.41 -14.96
N ILE A 257 0.84 13.76 -14.13
CA ILE A 257 0.13 14.46 -13.05
C ILE A 257 1.15 14.97 -11.99
N ALA A 258 2.11 14.13 -11.59
CA ALA A 258 3.10 14.47 -10.59
C ALA A 258 4.06 15.59 -11.03
N GLU A 259 4.25 15.81 -12.34
CA GLU A 259 5.09 16.89 -12.87
C GLU A 259 4.59 18.27 -12.48
N HIS A 260 3.27 18.43 -12.34
CA HIS A 260 2.62 19.70 -12.04
C HIS A 260 2.10 19.80 -10.60
N ALA A 261 2.23 18.72 -9.82
CA ALA A 261 1.71 18.67 -8.47
C ALA A 261 2.64 19.39 -7.47
N HIS A 262 2.02 20.13 -6.54
CA HIS A 262 2.69 20.81 -5.42
C HIS A 262 1.74 20.92 -4.20
N ALA A 263 2.30 21.23 -3.04
CA ALA A 263 1.48 21.46 -1.86
C ALA A 263 0.53 22.66 -2.05
N GLU A 264 -0.65 22.59 -1.41
CA GLU A 264 -1.66 23.67 -1.40
C GLU A 264 -2.15 24.09 -2.79
N MET A 265 -2.12 23.17 -3.77
CA MET A 265 -2.50 23.43 -5.16
C MET A 265 -4.01 23.47 -5.40
N LEU A 266 -4.81 22.81 -4.55
CA LEU A 266 -6.26 22.72 -4.71
C LEU A 266 -6.97 23.88 -4.02
N SER A 267 -7.94 24.47 -4.71
CA SER A 267 -8.85 25.43 -4.10
C SER A 267 -9.75 24.76 -3.05
N ARG A 268 -10.37 25.59 -2.20
CA ARG A 268 -11.33 25.10 -1.19
C ARG A 268 -12.50 24.37 -1.84
N GLU A 269 -12.99 24.86 -2.97
CA GLU A 269 -14.11 24.28 -3.70
C GLU A 269 -13.72 22.88 -4.26
N GLU A 270 -12.54 22.75 -4.87
CA GLU A 270 -12.05 21.45 -5.38
C GLU A 270 -11.89 20.43 -4.25
N LEU A 271 -11.36 20.84 -3.09
CA LEU A 271 -11.26 19.96 -1.91
C LEU A 271 -12.63 19.52 -1.40
N ASP A 272 -13.59 20.44 -1.32
CA ASP A 272 -14.95 20.13 -0.88
C ASP A 272 -15.65 19.16 -1.85
N GLN A 273 -15.44 19.31 -3.17
CA GLN A 273 -15.93 18.38 -4.21
C GLN A 273 -15.33 16.98 -4.05
N ILE A 274 -14.01 16.87 -3.88
CA ILE A 274 -13.31 15.59 -3.69
C ILE A 274 -13.81 14.90 -2.43
N LEU A 275 -13.94 15.61 -1.31
CA LEU A 275 -14.44 15.04 -0.05
C LEU A 275 -15.92 14.66 -0.12
N ALA A 276 -16.74 15.38 -0.89
CA ALA A 276 -18.13 15.01 -1.15
C ALA A 276 -18.24 13.71 -1.94
N ALA A 277 -17.41 13.53 -2.98
CA ALA A 277 -17.29 12.28 -3.71
C ALA A 277 -16.87 11.11 -2.79
N GLY A 278 -15.88 11.33 -1.91
CA GLY A 278 -15.44 10.36 -0.91
C GLY A 278 -16.56 9.93 0.05
N LYS A 279 -17.29 10.87 0.60
CA LYS A 279 -18.45 10.58 1.48
C LYS A 279 -19.51 9.74 0.78
N LYS A 280 -19.81 10.05 -0.49
CA LYS A 280 -20.78 9.31 -1.29
C LYS A 280 -20.31 7.88 -1.58
N LEU A 281 -19.02 7.68 -1.88
CA LEU A 281 -18.42 6.36 -2.05
C LEU A 281 -18.43 5.55 -0.75
N CYS A 282 -18.12 6.16 0.41
CA CYS A 282 -18.20 5.50 1.71
C CYS A 282 -19.62 5.01 2.02
N ALA A 283 -20.63 5.81 1.71
CA ALA A 283 -22.03 5.43 1.93
C ALA A 283 -22.46 4.23 1.06
N ALA A 284 -21.86 4.06 -0.12
CA ALA A 284 -22.15 2.97 -1.05
C ALA A 284 -21.30 1.70 -0.79
N ALA A 285 -20.10 1.83 -0.23
CA ALA A 285 -19.18 0.71 -0.04
C ALA A 285 -19.52 -0.09 1.23
N GLN A 286 -19.76 -1.40 1.09
CA GLN A 286 -20.04 -2.27 2.25
C GLN A 286 -18.85 -3.08 2.72
N ILE A 287 -17.88 -3.38 1.86
CA ILE A 287 -16.70 -4.18 2.21
C ILE A 287 -15.43 -3.41 1.82
N PRO A 288 -14.56 -3.05 2.78
CA PRO A 288 -13.37 -2.23 2.52
C PRO A 288 -12.20 -3.04 1.94
N CYS A 289 -12.46 -3.92 0.98
CA CYS A 289 -11.42 -4.71 0.33
C CYS A 289 -10.66 -3.88 -0.72
N THR A 290 -9.31 -3.91 -0.66
CA THR A 290 -8.41 -3.22 -1.59
C THR A 290 -7.84 -4.17 -2.67
N GLY A 291 -8.22 -5.45 -2.66
CA GLY A 291 -7.70 -6.45 -3.61
C GLY A 291 -6.20 -6.71 -3.47
N CYS A 292 -5.65 -6.64 -2.26
CA CYS A 292 -4.22 -6.81 -2.00
C CYS A 292 -3.75 -8.27 -2.01
N ASP A 293 -4.66 -9.25 -2.09
CA ASP A 293 -4.42 -10.69 -2.15
C ASP A 293 -3.71 -11.33 -0.95
N TYR A 294 -3.48 -10.63 0.18
CA TYR A 294 -2.92 -11.26 1.39
C TYR A 294 -3.77 -12.41 1.93
N CYS A 295 -5.06 -12.43 1.65
CA CYS A 295 -5.97 -13.52 2.01
C CYS A 295 -5.88 -14.77 1.10
N ASN A 296 -4.99 -14.76 0.11
CA ASN A 296 -4.70 -15.93 -0.78
C ASN A 296 -3.93 -17.05 -0.06
N VAL A 297 -4.24 -17.23 1.21
CA VAL A 297 -3.80 -18.31 2.10
C VAL A 297 -4.95 -19.28 2.39
N CYS A 298 -6.06 -19.14 1.65
CA CYS A 298 -7.27 -19.95 1.85
C CYS A 298 -7.03 -21.41 1.45
N PRO A 299 -7.20 -22.39 2.36
CA PRO A 299 -7.01 -23.80 2.02
C PRO A 299 -8.10 -24.35 1.07
N GLN A 300 -9.18 -23.59 0.86
CA GLN A 300 -10.25 -23.89 -0.09
C GLN A 300 -10.11 -23.09 -1.39
N GLU A 301 -9.01 -22.37 -1.59
CA GLU A 301 -8.69 -21.60 -2.80
C GLU A 301 -9.78 -20.57 -3.20
N ILE A 302 -10.60 -20.13 -2.23
CA ILE A 302 -11.68 -19.17 -2.46
C ILE A 302 -11.08 -17.84 -2.95
N PRO A 303 -11.50 -17.29 -4.11
CA PRO A 303 -11.01 -16.03 -4.64
C PRO A 303 -11.66 -14.83 -3.92
N ILE A 304 -11.33 -14.69 -2.64
CA ILE A 304 -11.96 -13.74 -1.70
C ILE A 304 -12.03 -12.31 -2.25
N PRO A 305 -10.94 -11.71 -2.78
CA PRO A 305 -10.99 -10.35 -3.32
C PRO A 305 -11.94 -10.21 -4.51
N LYS A 306 -12.00 -11.24 -5.37
CA LYS A 306 -12.93 -11.25 -6.52
C LYS A 306 -14.38 -11.28 -6.06
N ILE A 307 -14.72 -12.12 -5.08
CA ILE A 307 -16.07 -12.19 -4.50
C ILE A 307 -16.48 -10.84 -3.91
N PHE A 308 -15.59 -10.19 -3.16
CA PHE A 308 -15.83 -8.88 -2.58
C PHE A 308 -15.97 -7.78 -3.64
N SER A 309 -15.18 -7.86 -4.71
CA SER A 309 -15.29 -6.96 -5.86
C SER A 309 -16.66 -7.09 -6.55
N ILE A 310 -17.11 -8.31 -6.86
CA ILE A 310 -18.42 -8.59 -7.45
C ILE A 310 -19.53 -7.95 -6.58
N TYR A 311 -19.46 -8.18 -5.26
CA TYR A 311 -20.49 -7.67 -4.33
C TYR A 311 -20.48 -6.15 -4.22
N ASN A 312 -19.32 -5.53 -4.06
CA ASN A 312 -19.19 -4.07 -3.99
C ASN A 312 -19.62 -3.41 -5.31
N HIS A 313 -19.29 -4.01 -6.44
CA HIS A 313 -19.67 -3.51 -7.75
C HIS A 313 -21.20 -3.55 -7.94
N PHE A 314 -21.83 -4.64 -7.51
CA PHE A 314 -23.28 -4.73 -7.47
C PHE A 314 -23.92 -3.60 -6.64
N LEU A 315 -23.39 -3.37 -5.43
CA LEU A 315 -23.94 -2.34 -4.53
C LEU A 315 -23.79 -0.93 -5.10
N SER A 316 -22.72 -0.67 -5.86
CA SER A 316 -22.46 0.64 -6.46
C SER A 316 -23.27 0.91 -7.73
N LYS A 317 -23.57 -0.13 -8.52
CA LYS A 317 -24.25 -0.02 -9.83
C LYS A 317 -25.69 -0.52 -9.87
N GLY A 318 -26.14 -1.26 -8.84
CA GLY A 318 -27.50 -1.78 -8.76
C GLY A 318 -27.84 -2.90 -9.74
N ILE A 319 -26.86 -3.48 -10.44
CA ILE A 319 -27.09 -4.49 -11.49
C ILE A 319 -27.01 -5.90 -10.89
N TRP A 320 -28.09 -6.32 -10.27
CA TRP A 320 -28.21 -7.59 -9.57
C TRP A 320 -27.88 -8.82 -10.42
N HIS A 321 -28.47 -8.96 -11.58
CA HIS A 321 -28.33 -10.16 -12.42
C HIS A 321 -26.88 -10.39 -12.91
N HIS A 322 -26.12 -9.33 -13.14
CA HIS A 322 -24.69 -9.45 -13.50
C HIS A 322 -23.86 -9.98 -12.32
N ALA A 323 -24.11 -9.46 -11.10
CA ALA A 323 -23.39 -9.95 -9.92
C ALA A 323 -23.72 -11.42 -9.61
N VAL A 324 -24.99 -11.82 -9.75
CA VAL A 324 -25.40 -13.21 -9.60
C VAL A 324 -24.74 -14.11 -10.66
N GLN A 325 -24.66 -13.65 -11.90
CA GLN A 325 -24.00 -14.43 -12.95
C GLN A 325 -22.49 -14.53 -12.70
N GLU A 326 -21.79 -13.41 -12.46
CA GLU A 326 -20.37 -13.43 -12.14
C GLU A 326 -20.03 -14.29 -10.91
N TYR A 327 -20.93 -14.30 -9.90
CA TYR A 327 -20.76 -15.15 -8.72
C TYR A 327 -20.96 -16.64 -9.03
N LYS A 328 -21.94 -16.98 -9.87
CA LYS A 328 -22.16 -18.34 -10.35
C LYS A 328 -21.03 -18.86 -11.23
N ASP A 329 -20.41 -17.98 -12.01
CA ASP A 329 -19.26 -18.32 -12.87
C ASP A 329 -18.00 -18.70 -12.06
N LEU A 330 -18.00 -18.47 -10.72
CA LEU A 330 -16.96 -18.98 -9.81
C LEU A 330 -17.10 -20.49 -9.55
N GLU A 331 -18.21 -21.09 -9.99
CA GLU A 331 -18.50 -22.53 -9.86
C GLU A 331 -18.29 -23.06 -8.42
N GLU A 332 -17.38 -24.02 -8.26
CA GLU A 332 -17.13 -24.69 -6.98
C GLU A 332 -16.25 -23.88 -6.01
N ILE A 333 -15.57 -22.83 -6.43
CA ILE A 333 -14.66 -22.02 -5.58
C ILE A 333 -15.31 -20.75 -5.05
N ASN A 334 -16.57 -20.79 -4.68
CA ASN A 334 -17.33 -19.66 -4.15
C ASN A 334 -17.38 -19.64 -2.60
N GLY A 335 -18.16 -18.71 -2.02
CA GLY A 335 -18.26 -18.52 -0.57
C GLY A 335 -18.82 -19.71 0.22
N GLU A 336 -19.54 -20.64 -0.43
CA GLU A 336 -20.09 -21.84 0.20
C GLU A 336 -18.99 -22.79 0.73
N LYS A 337 -17.86 -22.85 0.03
CA LYS A 337 -16.70 -23.68 0.44
C LYS A 337 -15.99 -23.19 1.70
N CYS A 338 -16.40 -22.07 2.27
CA CYS A 338 -15.73 -21.49 3.43
C CYS A 338 -15.91 -22.37 4.68
N ILE A 339 -14.80 -22.91 5.20
CA ILE A 339 -14.75 -23.71 6.43
C ILE A 339 -14.52 -22.85 7.70
N SER A 340 -14.60 -21.54 7.61
CA SER A 340 -14.45 -20.58 8.71
C SER A 340 -13.15 -20.75 9.54
N CYS A 341 -12.05 -21.19 8.92
CA CYS A 341 -10.77 -21.44 9.62
C CYS A 341 -10.04 -20.16 10.09
N GLY A 342 -10.46 -18.97 9.63
CA GLY A 342 -9.94 -17.67 10.06
C GLY A 342 -8.56 -17.27 9.52
N GLN A 343 -7.87 -18.11 8.73
CA GLN A 343 -6.52 -17.77 8.20
C GLN A 343 -6.52 -16.49 7.36
N CYS A 344 -7.52 -16.33 6.49
CA CYS A 344 -7.68 -15.14 5.65
C CYS A 344 -7.97 -13.87 6.46
N VAL A 345 -8.71 -13.98 7.58
CA VAL A 345 -8.99 -12.85 8.48
C VAL A 345 -7.70 -12.37 9.15
N LYS A 346 -6.88 -13.30 9.67
CA LYS A 346 -5.58 -12.97 10.28
C LYS A 346 -4.60 -12.35 9.28
N ALA A 347 -4.66 -12.77 8.01
CA ALA A 347 -3.81 -12.24 6.97
C ALA A 347 -4.28 -10.88 6.43
N CYS A 348 -5.55 -10.50 6.65
CA CYS A 348 -6.15 -9.30 6.07
C CYS A 348 -5.64 -8.02 6.73
N PRO A 349 -4.90 -7.14 6.03
CA PRO A 349 -4.46 -5.86 6.58
C PRO A 349 -5.64 -4.89 6.81
N GLN A 350 -6.77 -5.11 6.16
CA GLN A 350 -7.99 -4.31 6.33
C GLN A 350 -8.88 -4.82 7.49
N GLN A 351 -8.47 -5.87 8.20
CA GLN A 351 -9.22 -6.48 9.30
C GLN A 351 -10.68 -6.82 8.95
N ILE A 352 -10.93 -7.19 7.70
CA ILE A 352 -12.27 -7.52 7.21
C ILE A 352 -12.74 -8.83 7.86
N PRO A 353 -13.95 -8.91 8.43
CA PRO A 353 -14.56 -10.16 8.89
C PRO A 353 -14.94 -11.02 7.66
N ILE A 354 -13.94 -11.66 7.06
CA ILE A 354 -14.03 -12.27 5.73
C ILE A 354 -15.06 -13.39 5.68
N PHE A 355 -15.03 -14.34 6.63
CA PHE A 355 -15.94 -15.48 6.60
C PHE A 355 -17.41 -15.06 6.79
N ASP A 356 -17.69 -14.06 7.65
CA ASP A 356 -19.04 -13.51 7.83
C ASP A 356 -19.55 -12.85 6.54
N ASN A 357 -18.67 -12.08 5.88
CA ASN A 357 -18.99 -11.44 4.61
C ASN A 357 -19.19 -12.48 3.48
N LEU A 358 -18.36 -13.53 3.42
CA LEU A 358 -18.56 -14.61 2.43
C LEU A 358 -19.91 -15.29 2.61
N ALA A 359 -20.28 -15.64 3.84
CA ALA A 359 -21.59 -16.24 4.14
C ALA A 359 -22.75 -15.31 3.75
N LYS A 360 -22.65 -14.02 4.09
CA LYS A 360 -23.64 -13.00 3.72
C LYS A 360 -23.78 -12.85 2.20
N ILE A 361 -22.65 -12.80 1.48
CA ILE A 361 -22.63 -12.65 0.02
C ILE A 361 -23.22 -13.88 -0.64
N HIS A 362 -22.79 -15.08 -0.24
CA HIS A 362 -23.31 -16.35 -0.78
C HIS A 362 -24.84 -16.38 -0.65
N LYS A 363 -25.36 -16.18 0.57
CA LYS A 363 -26.81 -16.15 0.81
C LYS A 363 -27.55 -15.11 -0.03
N ARG A 364 -26.89 -14.04 -0.45
CA ARG A 364 -27.52 -12.94 -1.18
C ARG A 364 -27.42 -13.10 -2.70
N LEU A 365 -26.39 -13.81 -3.20
CA LEU A 365 -26.16 -13.98 -4.64
C LEU A 365 -26.56 -15.38 -5.16
N THR A 366 -27.03 -16.29 -4.31
CA THR A 366 -27.66 -17.56 -4.63
C THR A 366 -29.15 -17.54 -4.31
#